data_ef997ccb6cb10a965402c722530fbecd
#
_entry.id   ef997ccb6cb10a965402c722530fbecd
#
_cell.length_a   1.000
_cell.length_b   1.000
_cell.length_c   1.000
_cell.angle_alpha   90.00
_cell.angle_beta   90.00
_cell.angle_gamma   90.00
#
_symmetry.space_group_name_H-M   'P 1'
#
loop_
_entity.id
_entity.type
_entity.pdbx_description
1 polymer ?
#
loop_
_entity_poly.entity_id
_entity_poly.type
_entity_poly.pdbx_seq_one_letter_code
_entity_poly.pdbx_strand_id
1 'polypeptide(L)'
;MKLADFVTYVFGSLLAGLVTLKVLSSFIPSLLVTLPAKVRLRVNNSLLKCSNNLNRIPVLDFGWKNSSVRRAFILASERPSDYTNKIYGDRVHIAYNDRIKRESFVNKLGFDSKRKLLGFFHPYCNAGGGGEKVLWKAVETSLNQDKNNICIIYTGDTDVNGSDVLKSVRRRFEYDLDSDRIVFIFLQKRRLVESKSWPKFTLLGQAYGSIILSIEALTTLAPDYWIDTMGYPFAYPFVSLFARIPIVTYTHYPVISTDMLQKLKTMPGFHTNFKLLGKYVYWKIFMLAYKFSGLFVDIASTNSTWTYNHIKSIWSSTKNIHIIYPPCSTESLIEGCDKSDPVKRLNQAVVIAQFRPEKRHELILSSFSSFIDATTKKDLIPKLIFIGSTRNAEDRQYVETLKKYAFETLKIPTHLVDFKTDCKYEDMKSILYSSWFGINAMWNEHFGIAVVEYMASGLIPLCHASAGPLYDIVVPWDSKKNEQSTDEANETGFFFIDETDPDFLAKNSSKYSSLRTLFARVSKLNTEQRIEISNRAKMCSLSKFSDSEFERSWNEVLEELNLTHNKMFS
;
A
#
# COMPACT_ATOMS: atom_id res chain seq x y z
N MET A 1 -39.70 -23.37 -25.83
CA MET A 1 -39.97 -22.18 -24.99
C MET A 1 -40.12 -21.00 -25.95
N LYS A 2 -41.29 -20.36 -25.98
CA LYS A 2 -41.51 -19.19 -26.85
C LYS A 2 -40.62 -18.04 -26.34
N LEU A 3 -40.14 -17.16 -27.21
CA LEU A 3 -39.27 -16.03 -26.85
C LEU A 3 -39.88 -15.19 -25.71
N ALA A 4 -41.22 -15.03 -25.72
CA ALA A 4 -41.95 -14.34 -24.66
C ALA A 4 -41.80 -15.02 -23.29
N ASP A 5 -41.85 -16.37 -23.23
CA ASP A 5 -41.69 -17.11 -21.97
C ASP A 5 -40.27 -16.99 -21.43
N PHE A 6 -39.25 -17.00 -22.31
CA PHE A 6 -37.86 -16.81 -21.95
C PHE A 6 -37.63 -15.40 -21.39
N VAL A 7 -38.14 -14.36 -22.08
CA VAL A 7 -38.03 -12.96 -21.63
C VAL A 7 -38.71 -12.77 -20.27
N THR A 8 -39.91 -13.33 -20.09
CA THR A 8 -40.66 -13.25 -18.83
C THR A 8 -39.91 -13.96 -17.70
N TYR A 9 -39.33 -15.14 -17.97
CA TYR A 9 -38.53 -15.87 -16.98
C TYR A 9 -37.27 -15.10 -16.56
N VAL A 10 -36.53 -14.56 -17.53
CA VAL A 10 -35.33 -13.75 -17.25
C VAL A 10 -35.68 -12.49 -16.48
N PHE A 11 -36.75 -11.79 -16.90
CA PHE A 11 -37.19 -10.56 -16.21
C PHE A 11 -37.73 -10.85 -14.79
N GLY A 12 -38.51 -11.93 -14.64
CA GLY A 12 -38.96 -12.38 -13.32
C GLY A 12 -37.82 -12.78 -12.39
N SER A 13 -36.81 -13.49 -12.90
CA SER A 13 -35.60 -13.85 -12.13
C SER A 13 -34.76 -12.64 -11.73
N LEU A 14 -34.62 -11.66 -12.63
CA LEU A 14 -33.94 -10.39 -12.35
C LEU A 14 -34.68 -9.58 -11.27
N LEU A 15 -36.02 -9.48 -11.40
CA LEU A 15 -36.86 -8.77 -10.43
C LEU A 15 -36.81 -9.45 -9.06
N ALA A 16 -36.92 -10.77 -8.99
CA ALA A 16 -36.77 -11.54 -7.75
C ALA A 16 -35.39 -11.34 -7.13
N GLY A 17 -34.33 -11.35 -7.96
CA GLY A 17 -32.94 -11.04 -7.51
C GLY A 17 -32.81 -9.64 -6.93
N LEU A 18 -33.38 -8.62 -7.56
CA LEU A 18 -33.37 -7.24 -7.08
C LEU A 18 -34.17 -7.08 -5.78
N VAL A 19 -35.34 -7.71 -5.65
CA VAL A 19 -36.13 -7.72 -4.40
C VAL A 19 -35.35 -8.40 -3.28
N THR A 20 -34.77 -9.57 -3.55
CA THR A 20 -33.93 -10.28 -2.57
C THR A 20 -32.73 -9.43 -2.13
N LEU A 21 -32.05 -8.80 -3.08
CA LEU A 21 -30.93 -7.90 -2.80
C LEU A 21 -31.38 -6.73 -1.91
N LYS A 22 -32.51 -6.11 -2.21
CA LYS A 22 -33.08 -5.00 -1.41
C LYS A 22 -33.43 -5.45 0.02
N VAL A 23 -34.05 -6.62 0.17
CA VAL A 23 -34.37 -7.18 1.49
C VAL A 23 -33.09 -7.48 2.28
N LEU A 24 -32.13 -8.16 1.67
CA LEU A 24 -30.85 -8.48 2.31
C LEU A 24 -30.09 -7.21 2.71
N SER A 25 -29.99 -6.21 1.82
CA SER A 25 -29.32 -4.93 2.11
C SER A 25 -30.02 -4.10 3.18
N SER A 26 -31.29 -4.36 3.48
CA SER A 26 -32.02 -3.69 4.57
C SER A 26 -31.84 -4.40 5.90
N PHE A 27 -31.66 -5.71 5.90
CA PHE A 27 -31.64 -6.55 7.10
C PHE A 27 -30.22 -6.83 7.63
N ILE A 28 -29.28 -7.11 6.73
CA ILE A 28 -27.89 -7.47 7.11
C ILE A 28 -27.18 -6.37 7.91
N PRO A 29 -27.25 -5.06 7.58
CA PRO A 29 -26.63 -4.02 8.39
C PRO A 29 -27.08 -4.07 9.85
N SER A 30 -28.39 -4.24 10.08
CA SER A 30 -28.93 -4.38 11.44
C SER A 30 -28.37 -5.59 12.18
N LEU A 31 -28.16 -6.71 11.50
CA LEU A 31 -27.53 -7.90 12.12
C LEU A 31 -26.09 -7.67 12.52
N LEU A 32 -25.33 -6.93 11.71
CA LEU A 32 -23.89 -6.70 11.89
C LEU A 32 -23.61 -5.61 12.93
N VAL A 33 -24.45 -4.58 13.01
CA VAL A 33 -24.17 -3.36 13.79
C VAL A 33 -25.06 -3.23 15.03
N THR A 34 -26.36 -3.61 14.94
CA THR A 34 -27.32 -3.36 16.01
C THR A 34 -27.19 -4.38 17.14
N LEU A 35 -26.94 -3.90 18.35
CA LEU A 35 -26.89 -4.75 19.54
C LEU A 35 -28.27 -5.39 19.84
N PRO A 36 -28.38 -6.72 20.00
CA PRO A 36 -29.64 -7.35 20.38
C PRO A 36 -30.14 -6.85 21.74
N ALA A 37 -31.43 -6.54 21.86
CA ALA A 37 -32.03 -5.97 23.07
C ALA A 37 -31.74 -6.76 24.38
N LYS A 38 -31.65 -8.08 24.28
CA LYS A 38 -31.42 -8.98 25.45
C LYS A 38 -29.92 -9.15 25.79
N VAL A 39 -28.99 -8.59 25.02
CA VAL A 39 -27.55 -8.82 25.26
C VAL A 39 -27.09 -8.22 26.57
N ARG A 40 -27.50 -7.03 26.90
CA ARG A 40 -27.12 -6.35 28.15
C ARG A 40 -27.47 -7.20 29.39
N LEU A 41 -28.66 -7.75 29.41
CA LEU A 41 -29.09 -8.64 30.50
C LEU A 41 -28.26 -9.95 30.54
N ARG A 42 -28.05 -10.58 29.38
CA ARG A 42 -27.22 -11.78 29.25
C ARG A 42 -25.78 -11.56 29.69
N VAL A 43 -25.18 -10.43 29.30
CA VAL A 43 -23.84 -10.02 29.72
C VAL A 43 -23.78 -9.83 31.24
N ASN A 44 -24.72 -9.06 31.82
CA ASN A 44 -24.75 -8.82 33.25
C ASN A 44 -24.89 -10.13 34.05
N ASN A 45 -25.78 -11.00 33.63
CA ASN A 45 -25.96 -12.32 34.28
C ASN A 45 -24.70 -13.20 34.15
N SER A 46 -23.98 -13.13 33.03
CA SER A 46 -22.72 -13.86 32.85
C SER A 46 -21.62 -13.31 33.77
N LEU A 47 -21.55 -11.99 33.92
CA LEU A 47 -20.59 -11.32 34.79
C LEU A 47 -20.89 -11.62 36.30
N LEU A 48 -22.15 -11.63 36.70
CA LEU A 48 -22.55 -12.03 38.04
C LEU A 48 -22.13 -13.46 38.40
N LYS A 49 -22.25 -14.38 37.45
CA LYS A 49 -21.79 -15.79 37.66
C LYS A 49 -20.27 -15.90 37.78
N CYS A 50 -19.52 -14.91 37.31
CA CYS A 50 -18.06 -14.85 37.39
C CYS A 50 -17.56 -13.96 38.54
N SER A 51 -18.44 -13.27 39.28
CA SER A 51 -18.06 -12.33 40.35
C SER A 51 -17.16 -12.93 41.43
N ASN A 52 -17.36 -14.19 41.76
CA ASN A 52 -16.55 -14.91 42.76
C ASN A 52 -15.25 -15.50 42.17
N ASN A 53 -15.07 -15.49 40.86
CA ASN A 53 -13.85 -15.96 40.20
C ASN A 53 -13.59 -15.16 38.91
N LEU A 54 -12.85 -14.08 39.05
CA LEU A 54 -12.49 -13.19 37.95
C LEU A 54 -11.58 -13.87 36.90
N ASN A 55 -10.92 -14.98 37.23
CA ASN A 55 -10.13 -15.74 36.26
C ASN A 55 -11.00 -16.54 35.28
N ARG A 56 -12.27 -16.77 35.60
CA ARG A 56 -13.21 -17.40 34.68
C ARG A 56 -13.62 -16.42 33.58
N ILE A 57 -13.26 -16.74 32.33
CA ILE A 57 -13.54 -15.90 31.17
C ILE A 57 -14.93 -16.25 30.62
N PRO A 58 -15.91 -15.33 30.68
CA PRO A 58 -17.21 -15.57 30.07
C PRO A 58 -17.07 -15.43 28.55
N VAL A 59 -17.21 -16.54 27.84
CA VAL A 59 -17.21 -16.60 26.37
C VAL A 59 -18.65 -16.74 25.90
N LEU A 60 -19.09 -15.79 25.09
CA LEU A 60 -20.46 -15.69 24.64
C LEU A 60 -20.54 -15.97 23.13
N ASP A 61 -21.49 -16.84 22.76
CA ASP A 61 -21.81 -17.11 21.37
C ASP A 61 -23.21 -16.55 21.08
N PHE A 62 -23.26 -15.70 20.06
CA PHE A 62 -24.50 -15.08 19.57
C PHE A 62 -24.77 -15.45 18.11
N GLY A 63 -24.03 -16.41 17.56
CA GLY A 63 -24.12 -16.83 16.17
C GLY A 63 -23.90 -15.66 15.21
N TRP A 64 -24.83 -15.40 14.35
CA TRP A 64 -24.76 -14.31 13.32
C TRP A 64 -24.66 -12.90 13.91
N LYS A 65 -24.92 -12.73 15.20
CA LYS A 65 -24.88 -11.43 15.89
C LYS A 65 -23.58 -11.17 16.63
N ASN A 66 -22.59 -12.05 16.49
CA ASN A 66 -21.31 -11.89 17.18
C ASN A 66 -20.60 -10.58 16.79
N SER A 67 -20.71 -10.14 15.53
CA SER A 67 -20.18 -8.84 15.08
C SER A 67 -20.78 -7.68 15.89
N SER A 68 -22.11 -7.59 15.99
CA SER A 68 -22.78 -6.50 16.71
C SER A 68 -22.45 -6.50 18.19
N VAL A 69 -22.28 -7.68 18.79
CA VAL A 69 -21.90 -7.82 20.21
C VAL A 69 -20.45 -7.40 20.45
N ARG A 70 -19.52 -7.88 19.62
CA ARG A 70 -18.10 -7.48 19.71
C ARG A 70 -17.95 -5.98 19.53
N ARG A 71 -18.65 -5.42 18.53
CA ARG A 71 -18.70 -3.98 18.30
C ARG A 71 -19.15 -3.21 19.55
N ALA A 72 -20.27 -3.62 20.15
CA ALA A 72 -20.79 -2.99 21.37
C ALA A 72 -19.81 -3.10 22.55
N PHE A 73 -19.10 -4.22 22.68
CA PHE A 73 -18.10 -4.40 23.73
C PHE A 73 -16.90 -3.48 23.53
N ILE A 74 -16.38 -3.39 22.31
CA ILE A 74 -15.29 -2.48 21.96
C ILE A 74 -15.66 -1.03 22.26
N LEU A 75 -16.88 -0.61 21.87
CA LEU A 75 -17.36 0.76 22.09
C LEU A 75 -17.57 1.07 23.57
N ALA A 76 -17.96 0.10 24.39
CA ALA A 76 -18.18 0.27 25.83
C ALA A 76 -16.90 0.14 26.67
N SER A 77 -15.88 -0.58 26.18
CA SER A 77 -14.65 -0.89 26.91
C SER A 77 -13.75 0.34 27.05
N GLU A 78 -13.03 0.42 28.16
CA GLU A 78 -11.95 1.40 28.32
C GLU A 78 -10.70 0.99 27.53
N ARG A 79 -10.52 -0.31 27.29
CA ARG A 79 -9.40 -0.88 26.54
C ARG A 79 -9.89 -1.75 25.36
N PRO A 80 -10.21 -1.12 24.23
CA PRO A 80 -10.71 -1.81 23.04
C PRO A 80 -9.84 -2.97 22.55
N SER A 81 -8.50 -2.86 22.65
CA SER A 81 -7.54 -3.87 22.22
C SER A 81 -7.72 -5.26 22.86
N ASP A 82 -8.36 -5.33 24.04
CA ASP A 82 -8.66 -6.60 24.73
C ASP A 82 -9.66 -7.48 23.94
N TYR A 83 -10.32 -6.94 22.92
CA TYR A 83 -11.32 -7.64 22.09
C TYR A 83 -10.77 -8.21 20.78
N THR A 84 -9.47 -8.35 20.67
CA THR A 84 -8.81 -9.10 19.59
C THR A 84 -9.31 -10.55 19.54
N ASN A 85 -9.64 -11.10 18.34
CA ASN A 85 -10.34 -12.38 18.20
C ASN A 85 -9.46 -13.64 18.21
N LYS A 86 -8.15 -13.54 18.46
CA LYS A 86 -7.18 -14.62 18.23
C LYS A 86 -7.48 -15.93 18.99
N ILE A 87 -7.92 -15.84 20.23
CA ILE A 87 -8.08 -17.01 21.12
C ILE A 87 -9.44 -17.68 20.94
N TYR A 88 -10.51 -16.90 20.82
CA TYR A 88 -11.89 -17.39 20.86
C TYR A 88 -12.56 -17.44 19.48
N GLY A 89 -11.82 -17.13 18.41
CA GLY A 89 -12.35 -17.11 17.05
C GLY A 89 -13.52 -16.15 16.90
N ASP A 90 -14.65 -16.65 16.40
CA ASP A 90 -15.84 -15.83 16.17
C ASP A 90 -16.62 -15.50 17.45
N ARG A 91 -16.42 -16.26 18.52
CA ARG A 91 -17.09 -16.00 19.80
C ARG A 91 -16.51 -14.79 20.52
N VAL A 92 -17.35 -14.07 21.25
CA VAL A 92 -16.96 -12.87 21.98
C VAL A 92 -16.71 -13.21 23.45
N HIS A 93 -15.56 -12.84 23.99
CA HIS A 93 -15.27 -12.94 25.42
C HIS A 93 -15.44 -11.59 26.10
N ILE A 94 -15.60 -11.58 27.43
CA ILE A 94 -15.57 -10.34 28.21
C ILE A 94 -14.17 -10.18 28.80
N ALA A 95 -13.53 -9.06 28.49
CA ALA A 95 -12.16 -8.75 28.91
C ALA A 95 -12.04 -8.60 30.44
N TYR A 96 -10.83 -8.85 30.96
CA TYR A 96 -10.58 -8.80 32.40
C TYR A 96 -10.91 -7.43 33.01
N ASN A 97 -10.49 -6.34 32.39
CA ASN A 97 -10.74 -4.98 32.86
C ASN A 97 -12.25 -4.68 32.95
N ASP A 98 -13.02 -5.11 31.95
CA ASP A 98 -14.46 -4.88 31.90
C ASP A 98 -15.22 -5.78 32.89
N ARG A 99 -14.65 -6.93 33.33
CA ARG A 99 -15.18 -7.76 34.42
C ARG A 99 -15.00 -7.08 35.77
N ILE A 100 -13.84 -6.45 36.00
CA ILE A 100 -13.60 -5.68 37.25
C ILE A 100 -14.51 -4.46 37.30
N LYS A 101 -14.64 -3.70 36.19
CA LYS A 101 -15.45 -2.50 36.07
C LYS A 101 -16.88 -2.81 35.57
N ARG A 102 -17.45 -3.95 36.00
CA ARG A 102 -18.73 -4.50 35.52
C ARG A 102 -19.82 -3.45 35.33
N GLU A 103 -20.08 -2.65 36.37
CA GLU A 103 -21.19 -1.70 36.36
C GLU A 103 -20.99 -0.63 35.28
N SER A 104 -19.80 -0.04 35.20
CA SER A 104 -19.45 0.94 34.16
C SER A 104 -19.60 0.33 32.77
N PHE A 105 -19.06 -0.86 32.55
CA PHE A 105 -19.11 -1.55 31.27
C PHE A 105 -20.55 -1.88 30.84
N VAL A 106 -21.34 -2.50 31.74
CA VAL A 106 -22.74 -2.85 31.42
C VAL A 106 -23.60 -1.61 31.20
N ASN A 107 -23.34 -0.51 31.91
CA ASN A 107 -24.05 0.74 31.71
C ASN A 107 -23.75 1.40 30.35
N LYS A 108 -22.55 1.26 29.82
CA LYS A 108 -22.18 1.77 28.48
C LYS A 108 -22.70 0.89 27.35
N LEU A 109 -23.02 -0.39 27.59
CA LEU A 109 -23.49 -1.31 26.54
C LEU A 109 -24.81 -0.85 25.93
N GLY A 110 -24.82 -0.66 24.61
CA GLY A 110 -26.01 -0.33 23.84
C GLY A 110 -26.41 1.15 23.90
N PHE A 111 -25.60 2.01 24.56
CA PHE A 111 -25.76 3.43 24.46
C PHE A 111 -24.97 3.99 23.26
N ASP A 112 -25.46 5.11 22.75
CA ASP A 112 -24.79 5.81 21.64
C ASP A 112 -23.39 6.25 22.09
N SER A 113 -22.40 5.85 21.32
CA SER A 113 -21.00 6.14 21.59
C SER A 113 -20.48 7.12 20.54
N LYS A 114 -19.77 8.15 20.99
CA LYS A 114 -19.04 9.05 20.07
C LYS A 114 -17.85 8.37 19.40
N ARG A 115 -17.49 7.16 19.84
CA ARG A 115 -16.37 6.37 19.28
C ARG A 115 -16.71 5.85 17.88
N LYS A 116 -15.73 5.88 17.00
CA LYS A 116 -15.81 5.38 15.62
C LYS A 116 -14.84 4.25 15.40
N LEU A 117 -15.29 3.23 14.67
CA LEU A 117 -14.49 2.06 14.31
C LEU A 117 -13.99 2.20 12.88
N LEU A 118 -12.70 2.48 12.70
CA LEU A 118 -12.04 2.57 11.40
C LEU A 118 -11.42 1.22 11.07
N GLY A 119 -11.98 0.51 10.10
CA GLY A 119 -11.57 -0.84 9.73
C GLY A 119 -10.57 -0.85 8.58
N PHE A 120 -9.29 -1.07 8.89
CA PHE A 120 -8.22 -1.21 7.91
C PHE A 120 -8.14 -2.65 7.41
N PHE A 121 -8.52 -2.86 6.16
CA PHE A 121 -8.44 -4.15 5.51
C PHE A 121 -7.07 -4.36 4.88
N HIS A 122 -6.19 -5.03 5.62
CA HIS A 122 -4.79 -5.25 5.26
C HIS A 122 -4.30 -6.64 5.68
N PRO A 123 -4.60 -7.70 4.91
CA PRO A 123 -4.29 -9.09 5.29
C PRO A 123 -2.82 -9.42 5.54
N TYR A 124 -1.88 -8.55 5.19
CA TYR A 124 -0.42 -8.73 5.32
C TYR A 124 0.24 -7.62 6.15
N CYS A 125 -0.37 -7.19 7.25
CA CYS A 125 0.05 -6.02 8.01
C CYS A 125 1.46 -6.10 8.65
N ASN A 126 2.08 -7.27 8.69
CA ASN A 126 3.40 -7.50 9.29
C ASN A 126 4.54 -7.71 8.27
N ALA A 127 4.30 -7.56 6.98
CA ALA A 127 5.32 -7.84 5.95
C ALA A 127 6.49 -6.82 5.93
N GLY A 128 6.26 -5.56 6.34
CA GLY A 128 7.29 -4.54 6.53
C GLY A 128 7.77 -3.87 5.25
N GLY A 129 6.94 -3.83 4.21
CA GLY A 129 7.20 -3.10 2.96
C GLY A 129 6.60 -1.69 2.95
N GLY A 130 6.67 -1.03 1.78
CA GLY A 130 6.12 0.33 1.61
C GLY A 130 4.60 0.41 1.79
N GLY A 131 3.86 -0.66 1.47
CA GLY A 131 2.41 -0.73 1.70
C GLY A 131 2.05 -0.73 3.18
N GLU A 132 2.82 -1.47 3.99
CA GLU A 132 2.63 -1.52 5.43
C GLU A 132 3.03 -0.21 6.10
N LYS A 133 4.03 0.51 5.56
CA LYS A 133 4.38 1.84 6.04
C LYS A 133 3.21 2.82 5.88
N VAL A 134 2.53 2.79 4.74
CA VAL A 134 1.30 3.56 4.50
C VAL A 134 0.19 3.17 5.47
N LEU A 135 -0.08 1.86 5.65
CA LEU A 135 -1.07 1.38 6.60
C LEU A 135 -0.83 1.96 7.99
N TRP A 136 0.39 1.77 8.51
CA TRP A 136 0.67 2.13 9.91
C TRP A 136 0.73 3.63 10.14
N LYS A 137 1.16 4.42 9.14
CA LYS A 137 1.08 5.88 9.22
C LYS A 137 -0.38 6.36 9.16
N ALA A 138 -1.22 5.76 8.32
CA ALA A 138 -2.64 6.06 8.28
C ALA A 138 -3.34 5.70 9.60
N VAL A 139 -2.97 4.58 10.24
CA VAL A 139 -3.47 4.20 11.58
C VAL A 139 -3.03 5.22 12.63
N GLU A 140 -1.75 5.59 12.67
CA GLU A 140 -1.22 6.60 13.61
C GLU A 140 -1.95 7.93 13.46
N THR A 141 -2.05 8.45 12.24
CA THR A 141 -2.75 9.69 11.92
C THR A 141 -4.22 9.64 12.35
N SER A 142 -4.91 8.53 12.06
CA SER A 142 -6.31 8.34 12.42
C SER A 142 -6.55 8.31 13.94
N LEU A 143 -5.64 7.71 14.70
CA LEU A 143 -5.68 7.69 16.17
C LEU A 143 -5.40 9.08 16.76
N ASN A 144 -4.50 9.85 16.15
CA ASN A 144 -4.12 11.19 16.60
C ASN A 144 -5.17 12.25 16.25
N GLN A 145 -5.93 12.06 15.15
CA GLN A 145 -6.97 13.00 14.72
C GLN A 145 -8.11 13.13 15.74
N ASP A 146 -8.60 12.00 16.29
CA ASP A 146 -9.65 11.99 17.30
C ASP A 146 -9.41 10.89 18.33
N LYS A 147 -9.41 11.25 19.62
CA LYS A 147 -9.30 10.31 20.75
C LYS A 147 -10.44 9.26 20.79
N ASN A 148 -11.54 9.52 20.10
CA ASN A 148 -12.66 8.62 19.98
C ASN A 148 -12.49 7.58 18.86
N ASN A 149 -11.50 7.72 17.99
CA ASN A 149 -11.22 6.77 16.93
C ASN A 149 -10.60 5.49 17.51
N ILE A 150 -11.10 4.35 17.04
CA ILE A 150 -10.56 3.01 17.32
C ILE A 150 -10.24 2.37 15.97
N CYS A 151 -8.98 1.96 15.79
CA CYS A 151 -8.53 1.31 14.56
C CYS A 151 -8.66 -0.21 14.67
N ILE A 152 -9.32 -0.81 13.69
CA ILE A 152 -9.47 -2.26 13.55
C ILE A 152 -8.57 -2.71 12.42
N ILE A 153 -7.65 -3.63 12.69
CA ILE A 153 -6.73 -4.19 11.71
C ILE A 153 -7.18 -5.58 11.33
N TYR A 154 -7.73 -5.73 10.12
CA TYR A 154 -8.07 -7.04 9.56
C TYR A 154 -6.84 -7.65 8.93
N THR A 155 -6.24 -8.62 9.61
CA THR A 155 -5.00 -9.26 9.19
C THR A 155 -5.13 -10.78 9.06
N GLY A 156 -4.38 -11.36 8.14
CA GLY A 156 -4.22 -12.80 8.01
C GLY A 156 -2.91 -13.33 8.60
N ASP A 157 -2.14 -12.51 9.32
CA ASP A 157 -0.87 -12.88 9.95
C ASP A 157 -1.13 -13.60 11.29
N THR A 158 -1.74 -14.80 11.20
CA THR A 158 -2.20 -15.59 12.36
C THR A 158 -1.08 -16.22 13.20
N ASP A 159 0.13 -16.23 12.70
CA ASP A 159 1.34 -16.76 13.33
C ASP A 159 1.95 -15.81 14.38
N VAL A 160 1.57 -14.52 14.37
CA VAL A 160 2.05 -13.50 15.31
C VAL A 160 0.94 -12.93 16.18
N ASN A 161 1.29 -12.32 17.32
CA ASN A 161 0.36 -11.58 18.16
C ASN A 161 0.30 -10.10 17.78
N GLY A 162 -0.81 -9.42 18.08
CA GLY A 162 -0.95 -7.98 17.81
C GLY A 162 0.14 -7.14 18.49
N SER A 163 0.52 -7.47 19.73
CA SER A 163 1.62 -6.81 20.44
C SER A 163 2.97 -6.95 19.72
N ASP A 164 3.24 -8.11 19.11
CA ASP A 164 4.50 -8.34 18.39
C ASP A 164 4.51 -7.62 17.04
N VAL A 165 3.35 -7.52 16.40
CA VAL A 165 3.17 -6.66 15.21
C VAL A 165 3.49 -5.21 15.56
N LEU A 166 2.91 -4.65 16.63
CA LEU A 166 3.16 -3.25 17.04
C LEU A 166 4.62 -3.01 17.43
N LYS A 167 5.28 -3.95 18.12
CA LYS A 167 6.73 -3.87 18.38
C LYS A 167 7.55 -3.84 17.08
N SER A 168 7.13 -4.64 16.09
CA SER A 168 7.80 -4.67 14.78
C SER A 168 7.61 -3.34 14.03
N VAL A 169 6.42 -2.75 14.09
CA VAL A 169 6.11 -1.45 13.51
C VAL A 169 6.97 -0.35 14.13
N ARG A 170 7.00 -0.28 15.46
CA ARG A 170 7.85 0.69 16.18
C ARG A 170 9.33 0.57 15.81
N ARG A 171 9.84 -0.65 15.72
CA ARG A 171 11.24 -0.91 15.35
C ARG A 171 11.56 -0.55 13.90
N ARG A 172 10.61 -0.78 12.96
CA ARG A 172 10.85 -0.61 11.51
C ARG A 172 10.54 0.77 11.00
N PHE A 173 9.49 1.40 11.53
CA PHE A 173 8.94 2.65 11.02
C PHE A 173 9.02 3.80 12.03
N GLU A 174 9.39 3.49 13.29
CA GLU A 174 9.52 4.46 14.38
C GLU A 174 8.19 5.16 14.75
N TYR A 175 7.02 4.55 14.41
CA TYR A 175 5.71 5.08 14.73
C TYR A 175 5.29 4.76 16.17
N ASP A 176 4.70 5.76 16.87
CA ASP A 176 4.20 5.61 18.24
C ASP A 176 2.67 5.47 18.24
N LEU A 177 2.22 4.22 18.34
CA LEU A 177 0.83 3.84 18.22
C LEU A 177 0.18 3.64 19.59
N ASP A 178 -0.99 4.25 19.80
CA ASP A 178 -1.83 3.96 20.97
C ASP A 178 -2.40 2.54 20.89
N SER A 179 -1.69 1.60 21.47
CA SER A 179 -2.01 0.18 21.42
C SER A 179 -3.35 -0.18 22.03
N ASP A 180 -3.87 0.63 22.96
CA ASP A 180 -5.14 0.34 23.64
C ASP A 180 -6.35 0.58 22.74
N ARG A 181 -6.20 1.42 21.70
CA ARG A 181 -7.22 1.72 20.69
C ARG A 181 -7.05 0.95 19.38
N ILE A 182 -6.14 -0.03 19.31
CA ILE A 182 -5.96 -0.88 18.14
C ILE A 182 -6.48 -2.29 18.41
N VAL A 183 -7.46 -2.73 17.62
CA VAL A 183 -8.07 -4.07 17.72
C VAL A 183 -7.65 -4.89 16.51
N PHE A 184 -7.01 -6.02 16.73
CA PHE A 184 -6.67 -6.96 15.65
C PHE A 184 -7.78 -7.98 15.43
N ILE A 185 -8.20 -8.14 14.20
CA ILE A 185 -9.10 -9.19 13.73
C ILE A 185 -8.31 -10.13 12.81
N PHE A 186 -7.96 -11.29 13.33
CA PHE A 186 -7.19 -12.32 12.63
C PHE A 186 -8.11 -13.15 11.73
N LEU A 187 -7.89 -13.04 10.41
CA LEU A 187 -8.66 -13.70 9.37
C LEU A 187 -8.02 -15.06 9.00
N GLN A 188 -8.80 -16.12 9.03
CA GLN A 188 -8.32 -17.49 8.79
C GLN A 188 -8.23 -17.84 7.31
N LYS A 189 -8.97 -17.11 6.45
CA LYS A 189 -9.13 -17.43 5.02
C LYS A 189 -8.17 -16.67 4.10
N ARG A 190 -7.11 -16.02 4.64
CA ARG A 190 -6.12 -15.27 3.85
C ARG A 190 -5.57 -16.06 2.65
N ARG A 191 -5.36 -17.38 2.80
CA ARG A 191 -4.87 -18.23 1.72
C ARG A 191 -5.66 -18.10 0.42
N LEU A 192 -6.96 -17.75 0.48
CA LEU A 192 -7.80 -17.58 -0.71
C LEU A 192 -7.43 -16.36 -1.55
N VAL A 193 -6.69 -15.38 -1.03
CA VAL A 193 -6.18 -14.23 -1.79
C VAL A 193 -4.75 -14.41 -2.28
N GLU A 194 -4.12 -15.54 -1.97
CA GLU A 194 -2.76 -15.87 -2.45
C GLU A 194 -2.80 -16.46 -3.86
N SER A 195 -1.89 -16.01 -4.72
CA SER A 195 -1.78 -16.49 -6.10
C SER A 195 -1.52 -18.01 -6.18
N LYS A 196 -0.79 -18.56 -5.19
CA LYS A 196 -0.48 -19.99 -5.08
C LYS A 196 -1.73 -20.87 -4.93
N SER A 197 -2.81 -20.34 -4.36
CA SER A 197 -4.09 -21.06 -4.20
C SER A 197 -4.84 -21.23 -5.52
N TRP A 198 -4.49 -20.46 -6.55
CA TRP A 198 -5.19 -20.40 -7.82
C TRP A 198 -4.22 -20.52 -9.01
N PRO A 199 -3.74 -21.73 -9.34
CA PRO A 199 -2.78 -21.94 -10.44
C PRO A 199 -3.35 -21.59 -11.83
N LYS A 200 -4.69 -21.63 -11.96
CA LYS A 200 -5.43 -21.22 -13.16
C LYS A 200 -6.45 -20.14 -12.79
N PHE A 201 -6.65 -19.18 -13.68
CA PHE A 201 -7.55 -18.04 -13.46
C PHE A 201 -7.27 -17.27 -12.15
N THR A 202 -5.99 -17.06 -11.89
CA THR A 202 -5.48 -16.48 -10.63
C THR A 202 -6.23 -15.20 -10.20
N LEU A 203 -6.44 -14.25 -11.12
CA LEU A 203 -7.15 -13.00 -10.81
C LEU A 203 -8.59 -13.24 -10.36
N LEU A 204 -9.31 -14.14 -11.03
CA LEU A 204 -10.70 -14.49 -10.67
C LEU A 204 -10.75 -15.20 -9.31
N GLY A 205 -9.81 -16.14 -9.10
CA GLY A 205 -9.70 -16.85 -7.83
C GLY A 205 -9.40 -15.91 -6.65
N GLN A 206 -8.45 -14.98 -6.84
CA GLN A 206 -8.14 -13.96 -5.83
C GLN A 206 -9.31 -12.98 -5.60
N ALA A 207 -10.03 -12.60 -6.66
CA ALA A 207 -11.26 -11.80 -6.56
C ALA A 207 -12.33 -12.50 -5.71
N TYR A 208 -12.60 -13.78 -6.00
CA TYR A 208 -13.50 -14.61 -5.18
C TYR A 208 -12.99 -14.72 -3.73
N GLY A 209 -11.71 -14.99 -3.54
CA GLY A 209 -11.08 -15.07 -2.24
C GLY A 209 -11.24 -13.77 -1.42
N SER A 210 -11.12 -12.62 -2.06
CA SER A 210 -11.29 -11.31 -1.41
C SER A 210 -12.72 -11.08 -0.90
N ILE A 211 -13.73 -11.56 -1.63
CA ILE A 211 -15.13 -11.52 -1.21
C ILE A 211 -15.31 -12.37 0.06
N ILE A 212 -14.84 -13.60 0.05
CA ILE A 212 -14.95 -14.50 1.21
C ILE A 212 -14.22 -13.94 2.43
N LEU A 213 -13.05 -13.34 2.21
CA LEU A 213 -12.25 -12.74 3.27
C LEU A 213 -12.93 -11.49 3.87
N SER A 214 -13.58 -10.68 3.04
CA SER A 214 -14.35 -9.52 3.52
C SER A 214 -15.61 -9.93 4.29
N ILE A 215 -16.29 -11.01 3.89
CA ILE A 215 -17.42 -11.57 4.64
C ILE A 215 -16.96 -12.07 6.00
N GLU A 216 -15.82 -12.77 6.09
CA GLU A 216 -15.23 -13.17 7.37
C GLU A 216 -14.94 -11.95 8.26
N ALA A 217 -14.34 -10.89 7.69
CA ALA A 217 -14.07 -9.66 8.42
C ALA A 217 -15.36 -9.03 8.98
N LEU A 218 -16.35 -8.80 8.13
CA LEU A 218 -17.62 -8.16 8.51
C LEU A 218 -18.44 -8.97 9.52
N THR A 219 -18.48 -10.29 9.38
CA THR A 219 -19.21 -11.15 10.33
C THR A 219 -18.51 -11.26 11.67
N THR A 220 -17.20 -11.09 11.71
CA THR A 220 -16.43 -11.05 12.96
C THR A 220 -16.54 -9.71 13.67
N LEU A 221 -16.40 -8.60 12.95
CA LEU A 221 -16.53 -7.24 13.44
C LEU A 221 -16.77 -6.26 12.27
N ALA A 222 -17.95 -5.70 12.15
CA ALA A 222 -18.26 -4.68 11.16
C ALA A 222 -17.81 -3.28 11.66
N PRO A 223 -17.00 -2.52 10.91
CA PRO A 223 -16.56 -1.18 11.27
C PRO A 223 -17.59 -0.11 10.89
N ASP A 224 -17.31 1.15 11.25
CA ASP A 224 -18.07 2.31 10.73
C ASP A 224 -17.58 2.75 9.36
N TYR A 225 -16.27 2.60 9.11
CA TYR A 225 -15.62 2.92 7.85
C TYR A 225 -14.74 1.76 7.42
N TRP A 226 -14.85 1.38 6.14
CA TRP A 226 -13.98 0.37 5.53
C TRP A 226 -12.85 1.04 4.77
N ILE A 227 -11.63 0.83 5.20
CA ILE A 227 -10.42 1.40 4.62
C ILE A 227 -9.59 0.26 4.01
N ASP A 228 -9.57 0.16 2.69
CA ASP A 228 -8.77 -0.84 1.98
C ASP A 228 -7.44 -0.25 1.55
N THR A 229 -6.35 -0.74 2.13
CA THR A 229 -4.97 -0.33 1.82
C THR A 229 -4.18 -1.39 1.04
N MET A 230 -4.86 -2.46 0.56
CA MET A 230 -4.25 -3.54 -0.23
C MET A 230 -4.75 -3.60 -1.68
N GLY A 231 -5.97 -3.10 -1.94
CA GLY A 231 -6.58 -3.12 -3.26
C GLY A 231 -7.33 -4.41 -3.57
N TYR A 232 -8.34 -4.74 -2.76
CA TYR A 232 -9.27 -5.86 -2.99
C TYR A 232 -10.66 -5.38 -3.49
N PRO A 233 -10.75 -4.83 -4.71
CA PRO A 233 -11.92 -4.10 -5.19
C PRO A 233 -13.19 -4.96 -5.30
N PHE A 234 -13.06 -6.27 -5.46
CA PHE A 234 -14.21 -7.16 -5.59
C PHE A 234 -14.96 -7.39 -4.28
N ALA A 235 -14.39 -6.97 -3.14
CA ALA A 235 -15.06 -6.91 -1.85
C ALA A 235 -16.04 -5.72 -1.74
N TYR A 236 -15.80 -4.61 -2.45
CA TYR A 236 -16.51 -3.35 -2.26
C TYR A 236 -18.03 -3.44 -2.48
N PRO A 237 -18.55 -4.10 -3.54
CA PRO A 237 -19.98 -4.27 -3.68
C PRO A 237 -20.65 -4.94 -2.47
N PHE A 238 -19.96 -5.90 -1.83
CA PHE A 238 -20.47 -6.61 -0.66
C PHE A 238 -20.44 -5.73 0.58
N VAL A 239 -19.37 -4.99 0.81
CA VAL A 239 -19.25 -4.05 1.92
C VAL A 239 -20.28 -2.93 1.81
N SER A 240 -20.40 -2.31 0.64
CA SER A 240 -21.31 -1.20 0.41
C SER A 240 -22.78 -1.61 0.41
N LEU A 241 -23.15 -2.65 -0.37
CA LEU A 241 -24.56 -3.02 -0.54
C LEU A 241 -25.14 -3.77 0.66
N PHE A 242 -24.35 -4.69 1.26
CA PHE A 242 -24.87 -5.55 2.32
C PHE A 242 -24.56 -5.02 3.73
N ALA A 243 -23.42 -4.36 3.95
CA ALA A 243 -23.10 -3.79 5.25
C ALA A 243 -23.43 -2.29 5.35
N ARG A 244 -23.62 -1.60 4.21
CA ARG A 244 -23.84 -0.15 4.09
C ARG A 244 -22.74 0.66 4.79
N ILE A 245 -21.52 0.20 4.63
CA ILE A 245 -20.34 0.84 5.22
C ILE A 245 -19.65 1.66 4.12
N PRO A 246 -19.36 2.95 4.36
CA PRO A 246 -18.58 3.79 3.45
C PRO A 246 -17.18 3.23 3.23
N ILE A 247 -16.69 3.34 1.99
CA ILE A 247 -15.45 2.73 1.54
C ILE A 247 -14.44 3.80 1.15
N VAL A 248 -13.30 3.78 1.81
CA VAL A 248 -12.07 4.51 1.44
C VAL A 248 -11.05 3.52 0.90
N THR A 249 -10.41 3.85 -0.21
CA THR A 249 -9.34 3.01 -0.76
C THR A 249 -8.03 3.77 -0.80
N TYR A 250 -6.92 3.06 -0.55
CA TYR A 250 -5.58 3.54 -0.88
C TYR A 250 -4.95 2.59 -1.90
N THR A 251 -4.83 3.06 -3.13
CA THR A 251 -4.41 2.24 -4.27
C THR A 251 -2.93 2.48 -4.59
N HIS A 252 -2.11 1.44 -4.40
CA HIS A 252 -0.69 1.45 -4.77
C HIS A 252 -0.47 1.27 -6.27
N TYR A 253 -1.30 0.43 -6.90
CA TYR A 253 -1.35 0.20 -8.34
C TYR A 253 -2.70 -0.45 -8.71
N PRO A 254 -3.20 -0.27 -9.93
CA PRO A 254 -4.44 -0.90 -10.38
C PRO A 254 -4.25 -2.42 -10.51
N VAL A 255 -5.24 -3.20 -10.07
CA VAL A 255 -5.21 -4.68 -10.16
C VAL A 255 -5.01 -5.15 -11.61
N ILE A 256 -5.57 -4.42 -12.56
CA ILE A 256 -5.33 -4.57 -13.99
C ILE A 256 -5.30 -3.18 -14.63
N SER A 257 -4.30 -2.91 -15.48
CA SER A 257 -4.14 -1.64 -16.16
C SER A 257 -4.41 -1.75 -17.66
N THR A 258 -4.68 -0.60 -18.30
CA THR A 258 -4.79 -0.50 -19.75
C THR A 258 -3.50 -0.90 -20.45
N ASP A 259 -2.35 -0.60 -19.83
CA ASP A 259 -1.02 -0.91 -20.33
C ASP A 259 -0.79 -2.42 -20.41
N MET A 260 -1.26 -3.18 -19.41
CA MET A 260 -1.22 -4.65 -19.43
C MET A 260 -2.02 -5.22 -20.62
N LEU A 261 -3.21 -4.68 -20.88
CA LEU A 261 -4.03 -5.07 -22.03
C LEU A 261 -3.36 -4.70 -23.36
N GLN A 262 -2.74 -3.53 -23.44
CA GLN A 262 -2.03 -3.09 -24.64
C GLN A 262 -0.79 -3.95 -24.90
N LYS A 263 0.00 -4.23 -23.86
CA LYS A 263 1.16 -5.14 -23.96
C LYS A 263 0.77 -6.52 -24.48
N LEU A 264 -0.39 -7.04 -24.06
CA LEU A 264 -0.88 -8.33 -24.56
C LEU A 264 -1.22 -8.28 -26.05
N LYS A 265 -1.77 -7.17 -26.56
CA LYS A 265 -2.06 -6.97 -27.98
C LYS A 265 -0.84 -6.85 -28.87
N THR A 266 0.27 -6.33 -28.33
CA THR A 266 1.53 -6.15 -29.09
C THR A 266 2.38 -7.42 -29.12
N MET A 267 1.97 -8.48 -28.40
CA MET A 267 2.71 -9.74 -28.43
C MET A 267 2.66 -10.40 -29.83
N PRO A 268 3.79 -10.97 -30.31
CA PRO A 268 3.82 -11.69 -31.57
C PRO A 268 2.76 -12.80 -31.62
N GLY A 269 2.03 -12.88 -32.73
CA GLY A 269 0.99 -13.90 -32.94
C GLY A 269 -0.33 -13.65 -32.18
N PHE A 270 -0.56 -12.46 -31.63
CA PHE A 270 -1.80 -12.14 -30.89
C PHE A 270 -3.08 -12.51 -31.64
N HIS A 271 -3.17 -12.22 -32.95
CA HIS A 271 -4.35 -12.47 -33.77
C HIS A 271 -4.53 -13.95 -34.19
N THR A 272 -3.48 -14.75 -34.12
CA THR A 272 -3.47 -16.16 -34.54
C THR A 272 -3.44 -17.14 -33.38
N ASN A 273 -3.08 -16.68 -32.18
CA ASN A 273 -2.98 -17.53 -31.00
C ASN A 273 -4.25 -17.44 -30.13
N PHE A 274 -5.10 -18.46 -30.23
CA PHE A 274 -6.34 -18.55 -29.45
C PHE A 274 -6.15 -18.43 -27.93
N LYS A 275 -4.99 -18.85 -27.39
CA LYS A 275 -4.69 -18.71 -25.94
C LYS A 275 -4.48 -17.23 -25.57
N LEU A 276 -3.78 -16.47 -26.41
CA LEU A 276 -3.60 -15.03 -26.19
C LEU A 276 -4.90 -14.27 -26.35
N LEU A 277 -5.69 -14.61 -27.36
CA LEU A 277 -7.01 -14.00 -27.55
C LEU A 277 -7.96 -14.32 -26.39
N GLY A 278 -8.01 -15.56 -25.94
CA GLY A 278 -8.79 -15.98 -24.77
C GLY A 278 -8.35 -15.26 -23.49
N LYS A 279 -7.03 -15.09 -23.28
CA LYS A 279 -6.49 -14.31 -22.17
C LYS A 279 -6.89 -12.84 -22.24
N TYR A 280 -6.89 -12.26 -23.44
CA TYR A 280 -7.30 -10.87 -23.66
C TYR A 280 -8.79 -10.67 -23.34
N VAL A 281 -9.67 -11.56 -23.81
CA VAL A 281 -11.12 -11.52 -23.52
C VAL A 281 -11.35 -11.66 -22.02
N TYR A 282 -10.69 -12.62 -21.37
CA TYR A 282 -10.74 -12.80 -19.92
C TYR A 282 -10.33 -11.52 -19.17
N TRP A 283 -9.23 -10.88 -19.55
CA TRP A 283 -8.79 -9.65 -18.94
C TRP A 283 -9.72 -8.46 -19.20
N LYS A 284 -10.36 -8.43 -20.37
CA LYS A 284 -11.40 -7.41 -20.68
C LYS A 284 -12.62 -7.55 -19.78
N ILE A 285 -13.12 -8.78 -19.58
CA ILE A 285 -14.24 -9.04 -18.67
C ILE A 285 -13.85 -8.69 -17.24
N PHE A 286 -12.66 -9.06 -16.83
CA PHE A 286 -12.14 -8.73 -15.50
C PHE A 286 -12.01 -7.21 -15.30
N MET A 287 -11.54 -6.47 -16.30
CA MET A 287 -11.50 -5.01 -16.29
C MET A 287 -12.89 -4.38 -16.15
N LEU A 288 -13.92 -4.93 -16.83
CA LEU A 288 -15.30 -4.45 -16.68
C LEU A 288 -15.81 -4.66 -15.24
N ALA A 289 -15.54 -5.81 -14.64
CA ALA A 289 -15.89 -6.08 -13.25
C ALA A 289 -15.11 -5.16 -12.27
N TYR A 290 -13.82 -4.89 -12.56
CA TYR A 290 -13.02 -3.95 -11.80
C TYR A 290 -13.55 -2.50 -11.92
N LYS A 291 -13.95 -2.09 -13.14
CA LYS A 291 -14.62 -0.80 -13.36
C LYS A 291 -15.92 -0.69 -12.55
N PHE A 292 -16.72 -1.76 -12.53
CA PHE A 292 -17.96 -1.81 -11.77
C PHE A 292 -17.73 -1.66 -10.26
N SER A 293 -16.64 -2.23 -9.71
CA SER A 293 -16.35 -2.10 -8.28
C SER A 293 -16.11 -0.66 -7.83
N GLY A 294 -15.63 0.21 -8.72
CA GLY A 294 -15.43 1.64 -8.44
C GLY A 294 -16.71 2.42 -8.16
N LEU A 295 -17.90 1.90 -8.56
CA LEU A 295 -19.19 2.52 -8.23
C LEU A 295 -19.49 2.53 -6.73
N PHE A 296 -18.82 1.68 -5.96
CA PHE A 296 -19.03 1.48 -4.54
C PHE A 296 -17.96 2.14 -3.66
N VAL A 297 -17.05 2.88 -4.27
CA VAL A 297 -15.98 3.60 -3.56
C VAL A 297 -16.45 5.04 -3.32
N ASP A 298 -16.45 5.45 -2.06
CA ASP A 298 -16.83 6.81 -1.65
C ASP A 298 -15.64 7.77 -1.85
N ILE A 299 -14.45 7.36 -1.40
CA ILE A 299 -13.22 8.14 -1.57
C ILE A 299 -12.09 7.21 -2.01
N ALA A 300 -11.43 7.56 -3.11
CA ALA A 300 -10.26 6.85 -3.58
C ALA A 300 -8.99 7.67 -3.34
N SER A 301 -7.96 7.08 -2.73
CA SER A 301 -6.63 7.65 -2.62
C SER A 301 -5.65 6.86 -3.46
N THR A 302 -4.69 7.54 -4.07
CA THR A 302 -3.67 6.95 -4.95
C THR A 302 -2.29 7.46 -4.57
N ASN A 303 -1.28 6.62 -4.75
CA ASN A 303 0.08 6.92 -4.31
C ASN A 303 0.87 7.84 -5.25
N SER A 304 0.35 8.16 -6.43
CA SER A 304 1.05 8.96 -7.44
C SER A 304 0.11 9.48 -8.52
N THR A 305 0.56 10.46 -9.28
CA THR A 305 -0.13 10.98 -10.49
C THR A 305 -0.34 9.86 -11.53
N TRP A 306 0.62 8.94 -11.68
CA TRP A 306 0.48 7.81 -12.59
C TRP A 306 -0.69 6.90 -12.18
N THR A 307 -0.74 6.51 -10.91
CA THR A 307 -1.83 5.67 -10.36
C THR A 307 -3.17 6.43 -10.41
N TYR A 308 -3.18 7.73 -10.10
CA TYR A 308 -4.36 8.59 -10.19
C TYR A 308 -4.97 8.57 -11.59
N ASN A 309 -4.15 8.77 -12.64
CA ASN A 309 -4.62 8.79 -14.01
C ASN A 309 -5.23 7.44 -14.42
N HIS A 310 -4.63 6.33 -13.99
CA HIS A 310 -5.17 4.98 -14.24
C HIS A 310 -6.48 4.75 -13.52
N ILE A 311 -6.55 5.03 -12.21
CA ILE A 311 -7.77 4.86 -11.42
C ILE A 311 -8.89 5.76 -11.93
N LYS A 312 -8.61 7.02 -12.25
CA LYS A 312 -9.58 7.95 -12.84
C LYS A 312 -10.14 7.44 -14.18
N SER A 313 -9.31 6.81 -15.00
CA SER A 313 -9.75 6.23 -16.27
C SER A 313 -10.59 4.96 -16.09
N ILE A 314 -10.29 4.15 -15.07
CA ILE A 314 -10.98 2.90 -14.77
C ILE A 314 -12.27 3.17 -13.97
N TRP A 315 -12.16 3.92 -12.87
CA TRP A 315 -13.28 4.27 -11.98
C TRP A 315 -13.85 5.65 -12.30
N SER A 316 -14.24 5.85 -13.56
CA SER A 316 -14.72 7.15 -14.07
C SER A 316 -15.94 7.73 -13.33
N SER A 317 -16.66 6.90 -12.57
CA SER A 317 -17.81 7.32 -11.74
C SER A 317 -17.44 7.75 -10.33
N THR A 318 -16.24 7.41 -9.84
CA THR A 318 -15.76 7.85 -8.53
C THR A 318 -15.40 9.32 -8.62
N LYS A 319 -16.10 10.16 -7.85
CA LYS A 319 -15.94 11.63 -7.93
C LYS A 319 -14.74 12.12 -7.13
N ASN A 320 -14.50 11.50 -5.98
CA ASN A 320 -13.50 11.93 -5.00
C ASN A 320 -12.27 11.02 -5.12
N ILE A 321 -11.29 11.44 -5.91
CA ILE A 321 -10.01 10.75 -6.07
C ILE A 321 -8.89 11.71 -5.69
N HIS A 322 -8.10 11.34 -4.67
CA HIS A 322 -7.00 12.13 -4.15
C HIS A 322 -5.65 11.48 -4.45
N ILE A 323 -4.62 12.29 -4.59
CA ILE A 323 -3.23 11.82 -4.58
C ILE A 323 -2.72 12.02 -3.15
N ILE A 324 -2.33 10.92 -2.50
CA ILE A 324 -1.69 10.95 -1.19
C ILE A 324 -0.37 10.20 -1.35
N TYR A 325 0.73 10.93 -1.36
CA TYR A 325 2.04 10.31 -1.49
C TYR A 325 2.36 9.45 -0.28
N PRO A 326 3.01 8.28 -0.45
CA PRO A 326 3.42 7.43 0.67
C PRO A 326 4.32 8.19 1.65
N PRO A 327 4.24 7.93 2.96
CA PRO A 327 5.16 8.50 3.94
C PRO A 327 6.57 7.96 3.71
N CYS A 328 7.58 8.85 3.64
CA CYS A 328 8.94 8.46 3.29
C CYS A 328 9.96 8.73 4.41
N SER A 329 9.52 9.20 5.59
CA SER A 329 10.38 9.57 6.73
C SER A 329 11.52 10.53 6.31
N THR A 330 11.21 11.48 5.44
CA THR A 330 12.19 12.40 4.87
C THR A 330 12.83 13.27 5.93
N GLU A 331 12.09 13.62 6.99
CA GLU A 331 12.56 14.43 8.11
C GLU A 331 13.78 13.77 8.78
N SER A 332 13.68 12.50 9.15
CA SER A 332 14.77 11.77 9.82
C SER A 332 15.98 11.53 8.90
N LEU A 333 15.72 11.30 7.61
CA LEU A 333 16.80 11.12 6.62
C LEU A 333 17.56 12.42 6.38
N ILE A 334 16.87 13.57 6.30
CA ILE A 334 17.49 14.88 6.14
C ILE A 334 18.29 15.24 7.38
N GLU A 335 17.73 15.07 8.58
CA GLU A 335 18.43 15.32 9.84
C GLU A 335 19.73 14.50 9.94
N GLY A 336 19.70 13.23 9.54
CA GLY A 336 20.88 12.38 9.50
C GLY A 336 21.88 12.81 8.44
N CYS A 337 21.40 13.22 7.26
CA CYS A 337 22.22 13.73 6.17
C CYS A 337 22.94 15.03 6.54
N ASP A 338 22.26 15.98 7.19
CA ASP A 338 22.81 17.29 7.54
C ASP A 338 23.91 17.22 8.62
N LYS A 339 24.01 16.10 9.34
CA LYS A 339 25.13 15.79 10.24
C LYS A 339 26.39 15.33 9.48
N SER A 340 26.29 15.03 8.18
CA SER A 340 27.40 14.62 7.32
C SER A 340 27.94 15.80 6.50
N ASP A 341 29.25 15.80 6.24
CA ASP A 341 29.89 16.81 5.39
C ASP A 341 29.67 16.45 3.91
N PRO A 342 28.91 17.22 3.13
CA PRO A 342 28.64 16.90 1.72
C PRO A 342 29.92 16.88 0.86
N VAL A 343 30.95 17.60 1.24
CA VAL A 343 32.23 17.64 0.50
C VAL A 343 32.99 16.31 0.60
N LYS A 344 32.76 15.55 1.67
CA LYS A 344 33.39 14.23 1.90
C LYS A 344 32.68 13.06 1.26
N ARG A 345 31.61 13.30 0.48
CA ARG A 345 30.90 12.22 -0.21
C ARG A 345 31.79 11.54 -1.23
N LEU A 346 31.67 10.23 -1.29
CA LEU A 346 32.42 9.39 -2.20
C LEU A 346 31.77 9.39 -3.60
N ASN A 347 32.58 9.20 -4.63
CA ASN A 347 32.06 9.01 -5.98
C ASN A 347 31.41 7.62 -6.10
N GLN A 348 30.17 7.51 -5.61
CA GLN A 348 29.40 6.25 -5.53
C GLN A 348 27.99 6.47 -6.07
N ALA A 349 27.46 5.42 -6.70
CA ALA A 349 26.07 5.32 -7.14
C ALA A 349 25.40 4.12 -6.47
N VAL A 350 24.25 4.34 -5.84
CA VAL A 350 23.52 3.35 -5.04
C VAL A 350 22.25 2.93 -5.75
N VAL A 351 21.94 1.66 -5.72
CA VAL A 351 20.69 1.06 -6.21
C VAL A 351 20.00 0.37 -5.05
N ILE A 352 18.91 0.96 -4.52
CA ILE A 352 18.08 0.32 -3.49
C ILE A 352 16.88 -0.31 -4.18
N ALA A 353 16.89 -1.61 -4.30
CA ALA A 353 15.79 -2.36 -4.92
C ALA A 353 15.80 -3.83 -4.50
N GLN A 354 14.62 -4.45 -4.44
CA GLN A 354 14.53 -5.90 -4.33
C GLN A 354 15.21 -6.54 -5.54
N PHE A 355 15.92 -7.65 -5.33
CA PHE A 355 16.57 -8.36 -6.42
C PHE A 355 15.55 -9.12 -7.28
N ARG A 356 14.96 -8.39 -8.24
CA ARG A 356 13.93 -8.89 -9.16
C ARG A 356 14.12 -8.32 -10.56
N PRO A 357 13.75 -9.07 -11.62
CA PRO A 357 13.96 -8.67 -13.01
C PRO A 357 13.33 -7.32 -13.36
N GLU A 358 12.16 -7.00 -12.82
CA GLU A 358 11.47 -5.72 -13.09
C GLU A 358 12.25 -4.48 -12.62
N LYS A 359 13.20 -4.64 -11.69
CA LYS A 359 14.10 -3.56 -11.24
C LYS A 359 15.29 -3.32 -12.18
N ARG A 360 15.44 -4.16 -13.22
CA ARG A 360 16.35 -3.99 -14.35
C ARG A 360 17.83 -3.81 -13.95
N HIS A 361 18.28 -4.59 -12.96
CA HIS A 361 19.67 -4.58 -12.50
C HIS A 361 20.67 -4.87 -13.64
N GLU A 362 20.28 -5.74 -14.57
CA GLU A 362 21.10 -6.08 -15.75
C GLU A 362 21.31 -4.88 -16.68
N LEU A 363 20.28 -4.03 -16.89
CA LEU A 363 20.39 -2.80 -17.64
C LEU A 363 21.37 -1.83 -16.97
N ILE A 364 21.33 -1.71 -15.65
CA ILE A 364 22.27 -0.86 -14.92
C ILE A 364 23.70 -1.36 -15.12
N LEU A 365 23.93 -2.66 -14.96
CA LEU A 365 25.26 -3.28 -15.12
C LEU A 365 25.79 -3.13 -16.55
N SER A 366 24.99 -3.42 -17.58
CA SER A 366 25.41 -3.30 -18.99
C SER A 366 25.71 -1.86 -19.40
N SER A 367 24.87 -0.90 -18.96
CA SER A 367 25.10 0.52 -19.17
C SER A 367 26.37 1.01 -18.48
N PHE A 368 26.62 0.53 -17.26
CA PHE A 368 27.81 0.86 -16.48
C PHE A 368 29.09 0.28 -17.11
N SER A 369 29.09 -0.96 -17.55
CA SER A 369 30.21 -1.56 -18.30
C SER A 369 30.53 -0.75 -19.55
N SER A 370 29.52 -0.44 -20.36
CA SER A 370 29.69 0.38 -21.56
C SER A 370 30.22 1.80 -21.27
N PHE A 371 29.91 2.36 -20.09
CA PHE A 371 30.44 3.63 -19.63
C PHE A 371 31.91 3.50 -19.22
N ILE A 372 32.30 2.43 -18.50
CA ILE A 372 33.68 2.15 -18.10
C ILE A 372 34.57 2.05 -19.34
N ASP A 373 34.16 1.26 -20.35
CA ASP A 373 34.91 1.03 -21.58
C ASP A 373 35.15 2.32 -22.37
N ALA A 374 34.21 3.27 -22.32
CA ALA A 374 34.31 4.56 -22.99
C ALA A 374 35.06 5.64 -22.18
N THR A 375 35.37 5.37 -20.91
CA THR A 375 35.91 6.37 -19.99
C THR A 375 37.41 6.21 -19.79
N THR A 376 38.21 7.19 -20.26
CA THR A 376 39.67 7.17 -20.11
C THR A 376 40.15 7.59 -18.72
N LYS A 377 39.42 8.50 -18.04
CA LYS A 377 39.74 9.00 -16.71
C LYS A 377 39.09 8.12 -15.63
N LYS A 378 39.85 7.24 -15.03
CA LYS A 378 39.36 6.27 -14.03
C LYS A 378 38.72 6.94 -12.80
N ASP A 379 39.17 8.11 -12.40
CA ASP A 379 38.65 8.87 -11.24
C ASP A 379 37.19 9.32 -11.43
N LEU A 380 36.73 9.40 -12.68
CA LEU A 380 35.34 9.76 -12.99
C LEU A 380 34.38 8.58 -12.86
N ILE A 381 34.87 7.34 -12.75
CA ILE A 381 34.04 6.15 -12.65
C ILE A 381 33.57 5.98 -11.21
N PRO A 382 32.25 6.04 -10.94
CA PRO A 382 31.74 5.84 -9.58
C PRO A 382 31.82 4.37 -9.20
N LYS A 383 31.89 4.07 -7.90
CA LYS A 383 31.60 2.72 -7.39
C LYS A 383 30.09 2.50 -7.38
N LEU A 384 29.62 1.38 -7.93
CA LEU A 384 28.21 1.00 -7.99
C LEU A 384 27.89 0.03 -6.83
N ILE A 385 26.86 0.35 -6.02
CA ILE A 385 26.47 -0.42 -4.86
C ILE A 385 25.00 -0.83 -4.99
N PHE A 386 24.72 -2.12 -5.08
CA PHE A 386 23.39 -2.69 -5.06
C PHE A 386 23.01 -3.10 -3.64
N ILE A 387 21.87 -2.60 -3.15
CA ILE A 387 21.33 -2.91 -1.82
C ILE A 387 19.92 -3.45 -2.00
N GLY A 388 19.64 -4.63 -1.46
CA GLY A 388 18.30 -5.21 -1.53
C GLY A 388 18.12 -6.42 -0.63
N SER A 389 16.86 -6.78 -0.36
CA SER A 389 16.53 -7.97 0.40
C SER A 389 16.34 -9.19 -0.50
N THR A 390 16.69 -10.37 0.04
CA THR A 390 16.47 -11.67 -0.58
C THR A 390 15.45 -12.46 0.24
N ARG A 391 14.18 -12.53 -0.23
CA ARG A 391 13.07 -13.15 0.53
C ARG A 391 13.04 -14.68 0.43
N ASN A 392 13.53 -15.21 -0.68
CA ASN A 392 13.44 -16.62 -1.03
C ASN A 392 14.70 -17.11 -1.76
N ALA A 393 14.73 -18.40 -2.11
CA ALA A 393 15.83 -18.99 -2.84
C ALA A 393 15.97 -18.41 -4.26
N GLU A 394 14.87 -18.05 -4.92
CA GLU A 394 14.86 -17.47 -6.27
C GLU A 394 15.54 -16.10 -6.29
N ASP A 395 15.23 -15.24 -5.30
CA ASP A 395 15.88 -13.93 -5.16
C ASP A 395 17.40 -14.09 -4.95
N ARG A 396 17.83 -15.03 -4.09
CA ARG A 396 19.27 -15.36 -3.88
C ARG A 396 19.95 -15.86 -5.15
N GLN A 397 19.29 -16.74 -5.89
CA GLN A 397 19.82 -17.24 -7.16
C GLN A 397 19.96 -16.11 -8.20
N TYR A 398 19.02 -15.17 -8.21
CA TYR A 398 19.09 -14.00 -9.10
C TYR A 398 20.28 -13.10 -8.76
N VAL A 399 20.61 -12.88 -7.48
CA VAL A 399 21.83 -12.15 -7.07
C VAL A 399 23.08 -12.83 -7.60
N GLU A 400 23.20 -14.16 -7.49
CA GLU A 400 24.35 -14.89 -8.02
C GLU A 400 24.44 -14.82 -9.55
N THR A 401 23.30 -14.81 -10.24
CA THR A 401 23.24 -14.57 -11.69
C THR A 401 23.74 -13.17 -12.04
N LEU A 402 23.35 -12.15 -11.29
CA LEU A 402 23.83 -10.78 -11.49
C LEU A 402 25.34 -10.62 -11.25
N LYS A 403 25.88 -11.28 -10.22
CA LYS A 403 27.34 -11.31 -9.96
C LYS A 403 28.10 -11.95 -11.12
N LYS A 404 27.66 -13.10 -11.60
CA LYS A 404 28.26 -13.75 -12.78
C LYS A 404 28.17 -12.85 -14.02
N TYR A 405 27.02 -12.24 -14.25
CA TYR A 405 26.84 -11.29 -15.35
C TYR A 405 27.82 -10.12 -15.27
N ALA A 406 27.94 -9.48 -14.08
CA ALA A 406 28.84 -8.36 -13.87
C ALA A 406 30.33 -8.74 -14.07
N PHE A 407 30.80 -9.83 -13.43
CA PHE A 407 32.22 -10.11 -13.31
C PHE A 407 32.75 -11.08 -14.39
N GLU A 408 31.94 -12.06 -14.82
CA GLU A 408 32.37 -13.05 -15.80
C GLU A 408 31.98 -12.65 -17.24
N THR A 409 30.75 -12.11 -17.44
CA THR A 409 30.26 -11.73 -18.78
C THR A 409 30.72 -10.32 -19.16
N LEU A 410 30.41 -9.33 -18.34
CA LEU A 410 30.75 -7.93 -18.62
C LEU A 410 32.19 -7.58 -18.18
N LYS A 411 32.88 -8.44 -17.46
CA LYS A 411 34.24 -8.27 -16.97
C LYS A 411 34.48 -6.97 -16.21
N ILE A 412 33.47 -6.48 -15.49
CA ILE A 412 33.59 -5.27 -14.66
C ILE A 412 34.58 -5.58 -13.52
N PRO A 413 35.55 -4.67 -13.24
CA PRO A 413 36.47 -4.84 -12.12
C PRO A 413 35.71 -4.98 -10.78
N THR A 414 36.05 -5.98 -9.98
CA THR A 414 35.34 -6.34 -8.74
C THR A 414 35.29 -5.22 -7.71
N HIS A 415 36.27 -4.32 -7.69
CA HIS A 415 36.30 -3.17 -6.78
C HIS A 415 35.28 -2.07 -7.15
N LEU A 416 34.74 -2.07 -8.39
CA LEU A 416 33.77 -1.09 -8.86
C LEU A 416 32.31 -1.47 -8.60
N VAL A 417 32.00 -2.73 -8.28
CA VAL A 417 30.61 -3.16 -8.02
C VAL A 417 30.55 -3.96 -6.72
N ASP A 418 29.57 -3.61 -5.89
CA ASP A 418 29.30 -4.28 -4.62
C ASP A 418 27.82 -4.69 -4.53
N PHE A 419 27.54 -5.90 -4.01
CA PHE A 419 26.19 -6.43 -3.79
C PHE A 419 25.97 -6.65 -2.29
N LYS A 420 25.13 -5.85 -1.67
CA LYS A 420 24.77 -5.92 -0.25
C LYS A 420 23.37 -6.48 -0.07
N THR A 421 23.29 -7.76 0.23
CA THR A 421 22.02 -8.43 0.52
C THR A 421 21.66 -8.27 2.00
N ASP A 422 20.37 -8.04 2.27
CA ASP A 422 19.81 -8.00 3.64
C ASP A 422 20.55 -7.04 4.59
N CYS A 423 20.99 -5.89 4.06
CA CYS A 423 21.67 -4.83 4.77
C CYS A 423 20.80 -4.27 5.91
N LYS A 424 21.38 -3.98 7.07
CA LYS A 424 20.66 -3.29 8.14
C LYS A 424 20.33 -1.86 7.72
N TYR A 425 19.24 -1.33 8.23
CA TYR A 425 18.77 0.01 7.86
C TYR A 425 19.82 1.10 8.19
N GLU A 426 20.49 1.00 9.34
CA GLU A 426 21.55 1.95 9.72
C GLU A 426 22.77 1.91 8.78
N ASP A 427 23.18 0.70 8.35
CA ASP A 427 24.26 0.55 7.38
C ASP A 427 23.87 1.13 6.03
N MET A 428 22.60 0.93 5.61
CA MET A 428 22.05 1.52 4.39
C MET A 428 22.05 3.05 4.47
N LYS A 429 21.60 3.66 5.58
CA LYS A 429 21.65 5.12 5.79
C LYS A 429 23.09 5.65 5.68
N SER A 430 24.06 4.97 6.30
CA SER A 430 25.48 5.36 6.22
C SER A 430 25.99 5.38 4.77
N ILE A 431 25.60 4.39 3.95
CA ILE A 431 25.96 4.34 2.53
C ILE A 431 25.29 5.49 1.77
N LEU A 432 24.00 5.76 2.03
CA LEU A 432 23.29 6.87 1.42
C LEU A 432 23.98 8.22 1.72
N TYR A 433 24.27 8.51 2.99
CA TYR A 433 24.88 9.79 3.38
C TYR A 433 26.30 9.99 2.82
N SER A 434 26.97 8.91 2.44
CA SER A 434 28.33 8.97 1.86
C SER A 434 28.35 8.91 0.33
N SER A 435 27.21 8.79 -0.36
CA SER A 435 27.13 8.60 -1.81
C SER A 435 26.58 9.84 -2.54
N TRP A 436 26.94 10.02 -3.83
CA TRP A 436 26.44 11.13 -4.65
C TRP A 436 25.21 10.81 -5.47
N PHE A 437 25.03 9.55 -5.91
CA PHE A 437 23.99 9.21 -6.86
C PHE A 437 23.12 8.06 -6.38
N GLY A 438 21.82 8.12 -6.69
CA GLY A 438 20.88 7.03 -6.50
C GLY A 438 20.24 6.63 -7.84
N ILE A 439 20.19 5.34 -8.18
CA ILE A 439 19.69 4.87 -9.48
C ILE A 439 18.39 4.10 -9.29
N ASN A 440 17.37 4.45 -10.10
CA ASN A 440 16.14 3.66 -10.25
C ASN A 440 15.89 3.40 -11.73
N ALA A 441 16.04 2.14 -12.16
CA ALA A 441 15.90 1.75 -13.56
C ALA A 441 14.57 1.06 -13.90
N MET A 442 13.66 0.93 -12.94
CA MET A 442 12.37 0.30 -13.18
C MET A 442 11.53 1.11 -14.16
N TRP A 443 11.11 0.46 -15.27
CA TRP A 443 10.12 1.03 -16.16
C TRP A 443 8.75 1.05 -15.47
N ASN A 444 8.09 2.20 -15.49
CA ASN A 444 6.80 2.43 -14.81
C ASN A 444 6.83 2.11 -13.30
N GLU A 445 7.86 2.60 -12.59
CA GLU A 445 7.84 2.61 -11.12
C GLU A 445 6.63 3.43 -10.65
N HIS A 446 5.65 2.80 -10.01
CA HIS A 446 4.36 3.43 -9.72
C HIS A 446 4.49 4.66 -8.83
N PHE A 447 5.36 4.61 -7.83
CA PHE A 447 5.79 5.77 -7.06
C PHE A 447 7.33 5.82 -7.01
N GLY A 448 7.99 5.07 -6.13
CA GLY A 448 9.44 5.02 -5.99
C GLY A 448 9.93 5.58 -4.66
N ILE A 449 9.55 4.97 -3.52
CA ILE A 449 10.01 5.38 -2.18
C ILE A 449 11.52 5.52 -2.13
N ALA A 450 12.29 4.57 -2.71
CA ALA A 450 13.74 4.64 -2.75
C ALA A 450 14.27 5.91 -3.44
N VAL A 451 13.58 6.45 -4.45
CA VAL A 451 13.97 7.70 -5.11
C VAL A 451 13.81 8.89 -4.15
N VAL A 452 12.72 8.91 -3.39
CA VAL A 452 12.52 9.93 -2.34
C VAL A 452 13.59 9.81 -1.25
N GLU A 453 13.92 8.58 -0.83
CA GLU A 453 14.98 8.32 0.15
C GLU A 453 16.36 8.78 -0.36
N TYR A 454 16.65 8.63 -1.66
CA TYR A 454 17.85 9.22 -2.27
C TYR A 454 17.86 10.73 -2.12
N MET A 455 16.80 11.41 -2.53
CA MET A 455 16.68 12.86 -2.46
C MET A 455 16.81 13.38 -1.03
N ALA A 456 16.09 12.78 -0.08
CA ALA A 456 16.14 13.15 1.33
C ALA A 456 17.53 12.92 1.95
N SER A 457 18.26 11.89 1.51
CA SER A 457 19.63 11.61 1.93
C SER A 457 20.68 12.43 1.17
N GLY A 458 20.26 13.35 0.29
CA GLY A 458 21.14 14.24 -0.48
C GLY A 458 21.85 13.60 -1.66
N LEU A 459 21.35 12.46 -2.18
CA LEU A 459 21.82 11.91 -3.44
C LEU A 459 21.08 12.56 -4.60
N ILE A 460 21.73 12.60 -5.75
CA ILE A 460 21.16 13.01 -7.02
C ILE A 460 20.53 11.78 -7.67
N PRO A 461 19.19 11.71 -7.85
CA PRO A 461 18.53 10.57 -8.45
C PRO A 461 18.78 10.51 -9.97
N LEU A 462 19.10 9.31 -10.46
CA LEU A 462 19.19 8.94 -11.86
C LEU A 462 18.07 7.93 -12.15
N CYS A 463 16.98 8.41 -12.74
CA CYS A 463 15.75 7.63 -12.82
C CYS A 463 15.35 7.32 -14.25
N HIS A 464 14.67 6.19 -14.43
CA HIS A 464 13.97 5.93 -15.68
C HIS A 464 12.86 6.96 -15.89
N ALA A 465 12.76 7.53 -17.11
CA ALA A 465 11.80 8.59 -17.46
C ALA A 465 10.37 8.02 -17.60
N SER A 466 9.76 7.59 -16.48
CA SER A 466 8.40 7.05 -16.46
C SER A 466 7.74 7.16 -15.09
N ALA A 467 6.41 7.14 -15.10
CA ALA A 467 5.51 7.05 -13.94
C ALA A 467 5.88 7.96 -12.76
N GLY A 468 5.89 7.45 -11.53
CA GLY A 468 6.08 8.23 -10.30
C GLY A 468 7.35 9.08 -10.28
N PRO A 469 8.54 8.54 -10.58
CA PRO A 469 9.74 9.35 -10.63
C PRO A 469 9.65 10.55 -11.58
N LEU A 470 9.02 10.37 -12.76
CA LEU A 470 8.90 11.40 -13.76
C LEU A 470 7.84 12.45 -13.43
N TYR A 471 6.67 12.03 -12.95
CA TYR A 471 5.53 12.93 -12.77
C TYR A 471 5.50 13.61 -11.40
N ASP A 472 6.05 12.96 -10.39
CA ASP A 472 5.82 13.36 -9.00
C ASP A 472 7.10 13.68 -8.23
N ILE A 473 8.20 12.93 -8.45
CA ILE A 473 9.33 12.93 -7.52
C ILE A 473 10.48 13.81 -8.02
N VAL A 474 11.05 13.49 -9.18
CA VAL A 474 12.24 14.19 -9.71
C VAL A 474 11.80 15.38 -10.56
N VAL A 475 11.07 16.30 -9.94
CA VAL A 475 10.57 17.50 -10.58
C VAL A 475 11.48 18.70 -10.30
N PRO A 476 11.62 19.69 -11.22
CA PRO A 476 12.36 20.91 -10.95
C PRO A 476 11.81 21.62 -9.71
N TRP A 477 12.69 22.19 -8.87
CA TRP A 477 12.32 22.80 -7.60
C TRP A 477 12.95 24.17 -7.39
N ASP A 478 12.12 25.18 -7.15
CA ASP A 478 12.58 26.51 -6.77
C ASP A 478 12.86 26.57 -5.26
N SER A 479 14.14 26.54 -4.89
CA SER A 479 14.57 26.56 -3.48
C SER A 479 14.21 27.87 -2.75
N LYS A 480 14.01 28.98 -3.45
CA LYS A 480 13.68 30.28 -2.83
C LYS A 480 12.19 30.36 -2.47
N LYS A 481 11.35 29.84 -3.35
CA LYS A 481 9.89 29.83 -3.15
C LYS A 481 9.41 28.58 -2.43
N ASN A 482 10.24 27.55 -2.37
CA ASN A 482 9.92 26.23 -1.87
C ASN A 482 8.71 25.59 -2.57
N GLU A 483 8.69 25.66 -3.91
CA GLU A 483 7.63 25.12 -4.76
C GLU A 483 8.18 24.48 -6.04
N GLN A 484 7.35 23.71 -6.73
CA GLN A 484 7.72 23.11 -8.01
C GLN A 484 7.95 24.21 -9.06
N SER A 485 9.11 24.16 -9.73
CA SER A 485 9.51 25.11 -10.76
C SER A 485 9.08 24.66 -12.15
N THR A 486 8.83 25.62 -13.04
CA THR A 486 8.70 25.38 -14.48
C THR A 486 10.03 25.49 -15.22
N ASP A 487 11.07 26.03 -14.55
CA ASP A 487 12.41 26.16 -15.10
C ASP A 487 13.17 24.84 -14.98
N GLU A 488 13.51 24.23 -16.11
CA GLU A 488 14.29 22.98 -16.15
C GLU A 488 15.71 23.15 -15.58
N ALA A 489 16.24 24.37 -15.45
CA ALA A 489 17.53 24.62 -14.79
C ALA A 489 17.50 24.29 -13.27
N ASN A 490 16.32 24.26 -12.67
CA ASN A 490 16.11 23.87 -11.26
C ASN A 490 16.04 22.34 -11.07
N GLU A 491 16.85 21.58 -11.81
CA GLU A 491 16.90 20.11 -11.75
C GLU A 491 17.10 19.61 -10.31
N THR A 492 16.36 18.57 -9.92
CA THR A 492 16.53 17.80 -8.67
C THR A 492 17.16 16.42 -8.92
N GLY A 493 17.34 16.04 -10.18
CA GLY A 493 17.92 14.80 -10.64
C GLY A 493 17.82 14.67 -12.15
N PHE A 494 18.09 13.48 -12.68
CA PHE A 494 18.20 13.25 -14.12
C PHE A 494 17.43 12.02 -14.56
N PHE A 495 17.02 12.04 -15.85
CA PHE A 495 16.26 10.96 -16.44
C PHE A 495 17.00 10.29 -17.60
N PHE A 496 16.69 9.00 -17.78
CA PHE A 496 17.13 8.20 -18.92
C PHE A 496 15.97 7.34 -19.46
N ILE A 497 16.13 6.85 -20.69
CA ILE A 497 15.28 5.85 -21.35
C ILE A 497 16.14 4.73 -21.92
N ASP A 498 15.52 3.63 -22.29
CA ASP A 498 16.18 2.47 -22.87
C ASP A 498 15.44 1.96 -24.12
N GLU A 499 16.17 1.50 -25.12
CA GLU A 499 15.60 1.00 -26.39
C GLU A 499 14.68 -0.21 -26.20
N THR A 500 14.84 -0.95 -25.09
CA THR A 500 13.98 -2.10 -24.76
C THR A 500 12.68 -1.70 -24.07
N ASP A 501 12.44 -0.40 -23.85
CA ASP A 501 11.21 0.08 -23.23
C ASP A 501 10.01 -0.19 -24.12
N PRO A 502 8.88 -0.67 -23.58
CA PRO A 502 7.68 -0.96 -24.37
C PRO A 502 7.12 0.27 -25.11
N ASP A 503 7.42 1.45 -24.64
CA ASP A 503 6.94 2.74 -25.15
C ASP A 503 8.07 3.61 -25.74
N PHE A 504 9.25 3.05 -25.99
CA PHE A 504 10.43 3.77 -26.49
C PHE A 504 10.14 4.59 -27.76
N LEU A 505 9.45 3.98 -28.74
CA LEU A 505 9.10 4.64 -30.00
C LEU A 505 8.04 5.75 -29.83
N ALA A 506 7.21 5.67 -28.80
CA ALA A 506 6.17 6.66 -28.51
C ALA A 506 6.72 7.84 -27.68
N LYS A 507 7.81 7.61 -26.93
CA LYS A 507 8.50 8.67 -26.19
C LYS A 507 9.36 9.50 -27.12
N ASN A 508 9.42 10.81 -26.84
CA ASN A 508 10.33 11.70 -27.55
C ASN A 508 11.79 11.34 -27.17
N SER A 509 12.38 10.39 -27.90
CA SER A 509 13.74 9.87 -27.68
C SER A 509 14.82 10.96 -27.76
N SER A 510 14.50 12.14 -28.31
CA SER A 510 15.40 13.29 -28.34
C SER A 510 15.52 14.03 -27.01
N LYS A 511 14.54 13.85 -26.08
CA LYS A 511 14.55 14.54 -24.77
C LYS A 511 15.41 13.81 -23.72
N TYR A 512 15.45 12.49 -23.75
CA TYR A 512 16.12 11.68 -22.74
C TYR A 512 17.22 10.82 -23.34
N SER A 513 18.39 10.79 -22.71
CA SER A 513 19.52 9.97 -23.14
C SER A 513 19.47 8.56 -22.56
N SER A 514 20.35 7.66 -23.03
CA SER A 514 20.55 6.36 -22.39
C SER A 514 21.23 6.51 -21.02
N LEU A 515 21.11 5.48 -20.15
CA LEU A 515 21.78 5.48 -18.86
C LEU A 515 23.30 5.56 -18.97
N ARG A 516 23.91 4.96 -20.01
CA ARG A 516 25.34 5.10 -20.33
C ARG A 516 25.72 6.57 -20.53
N THR A 517 24.96 7.29 -21.37
CA THR A 517 25.20 8.72 -21.65
C THR A 517 24.99 9.56 -20.38
N LEU A 518 24.01 9.19 -19.57
CA LEU A 518 23.76 9.86 -18.30
C LEU A 518 24.92 9.69 -17.32
N PHE A 519 25.50 8.51 -17.18
CA PHE A 519 26.74 8.32 -16.40
C PHE A 519 27.85 9.27 -16.85
N ALA A 520 28.07 9.39 -18.17
CA ALA A 520 29.08 10.28 -18.71
C ALA A 520 28.77 11.78 -18.48
N ARG A 521 27.49 12.17 -18.39
CA ARG A 521 27.06 13.55 -18.04
C ARG A 521 27.35 13.83 -16.56
N VAL A 522 26.83 12.96 -15.67
CA VAL A 522 26.89 13.25 -14.22
C VAL A 522 28.30 13.09 -13.61
N SER A 523 29.15 12.28 -14.22
CA SER A 523 30.56 12.16 -13.81
C SER A 523 31.36 13.46 -14.00
N LYS A 524 30.91 14.36 -14.89
CA LYS A 524 31.55 15.65 -15.16
C LYS A 524 31.06 16.79 -14.24
N LEU A 525 30.01 16.56 -13.43
CA LEU A 525 29.53 17.57 -12.48
C LEU A 525 30.59 17.84 -11.43
N ASN A 526 30.88 19.13 -11.22
CA ASN A 526 31.76 19.55 -10.12
C ASN A 526 31.01 19.48 -8.77
N THR A 527 31.73 19.62 -7.66
CA THR A 527 31.19 19.49 -6.32
C THR A 527 30.10 20.52 -6.02
N GLU A 528 30.26 21.77 -6.48
CA GLU A 528 29.28 22.84 -6.27
C GLU A 528 27.94 22.52 -6.97
N GLN A 529 27.99 22.10 -8.23
CA GLN A 529 26.80 21.67 -8.98
C GLN A 529 26.10 20.50 -8.32
N ARG A 530 26.86 19.51 -7.82
CA ARG A 530 26.29 18.36 -7.08
C ARG A 530 25.58 18.79 -5.81
N ILE A 531 26.20 19.69 -5.03
CA ILE A 531 25.61 20.22 -3.79
C ILE A 531 24.33 21.00 -4.10
N GLU A 532 24.32 21.81 -5.13
CA GLU A 532 23.16 22.62 -5.52
C GLU A 532 21.96 21.75 -5.91
N ILE A 533 22.17 20.75 -6.79
CA ILE A 533 21.14 19.79 -7.19
C ILE A 533 20.64 18.99 -5.98
N SER A 534 21.56 18.50 -5.15
CA SER A 534 21.27 17.75 -3.92
C SER A 534 20.40 18.56 -2.95
N ASN A 535 20.68 19.84 -2.75
CA ASN A 535 19.91 20.70 -1.86
C ASN A 535 18.48 20.93 -2.40
N ARG A 536 18.32 21.17 -3.72
CA ARG A 536 16.98 21.25 -4.34
C ARG A 536 16.22 19.94 -4.16
N ALA A 537 16.88 18.81 -4.37
CA ALA A 537 16.29 17.48 -4.18
C ALA A 537 15.81 17.26 -2.73
N LYS A 538 16.64 17.59 -1.73
CA LYS A 538 16.24 17.51 -0.31
C LYS A 538 15.02 18.36 -0.02
N MET A 539 15.00 19.62 -0.44
CA MET A 539 13.87 20.52 -0.21
C MET A 539 12.58 20.00 -0.87
N CYS A 540 12.66 19.55 -2.11
CA CYS A 540 11.53 18.94 -2.82
C CYS A 540 11.00 17.72 -2.06
N SER A 541 11.89 16.83 -1.61
CA SER A 541 11.50 15.61 -0.90
C SER A 541 10.80 15.91 0.43
N LEU A 542 11.28 16.89 1.18
CA LEU A 542 10.69 17.31 2.46
C LEU A 542 9.29 17.92 2.25
N SER A 543 9.17 18.84 1.29
CA SER A 543 7.90 19.54 1.02
C SER A 543 6.79 18.64 0.54
N LYS A 544 7.12 17.60 -0.26
CA LYS A 544 6.09 16.78 -0.93
C LYS A 544 5.84 15.42 -0.27
N PHE A 545 6.84 14.84 0.39
CA PHE A 545 6.84 13.41 0.76
C PHE A 545 7.15 13.17 2.23
N SER A 546 7.11 14.21 3.06
CA SER A 546 7.28 14.09 4.50
C SER A 546 6.17 13.28 5.14
N ASP A 547 6.44 12.71 6.30
CA ASP A 547 5.41 12.04 7.10
C ASP A 547 4.31 13.03 7.53
N SER A 548 4.67 14.30 7.78
CA SER A 548 3.72 15.39 8.08
C SER A 548 2.81 15.73 6.90
N GLU A 549 3.29 15.69 5.65
CA GLU A 549 2.47 15.91 4.47
C GLU A 549 1.48 14.76 4.23
N PHE A 550 1.91 13.53 4.51
CA PHE A 550 0.98 12.39 4.51
C PHE A 550 -0.11 12.57 5.57
N GLU A 551 0.24 12.95 6.79
CA GLU A 551 -0.72 13.21 7.88
C GLU A 551 -1.74 14.27 7.48
N ARG A 552 -1.30 15.39 6.91
CA ARG A 552 -2.18 16.46 6.44
C ARG A 552 -3.19 15.93 5.41
N SER A 553 -2.68 15.25 4.37
CA SER A 553 -3.50 14.72 3.28
C SER A 553 -4.46 13.62 3.74
N TRP A 554 -4.03 12.77 4.69
CA TRP A 554 -4.88 11.72 5.25
C TRP A 554 -5.98 12.29 6.13
N ASN A 555 -5.70 13.33 6.91
CA ASN A 555 -6.71 14.03 7.72
C ASN A 555 -7.79 14.67 6.85
N GLU A 556 -7.44 15.27 5.72
CA GLU A 556 -8.41 15.80 4.75
C GLU A 556 -9.38 14.71 4.25
N VAL A 557 -8.87 13.52 3.95
CA VAL A 557 -9.71 12.37 3.56
C VAL A 557 -10.65 11.93 4.68
N LEU A 558 -10.16 11.89 5.93
CA LEU A 558 -11.00 11.52 7.08
C LEU A 558 -12.08 12.56 7.37
N GLU A 559 -11.79 13.85 7.19
CA GLU A 559 -12.77 14.94 7.34
C GLU A 559 -13.85 14.83 6.26
N GLU A 560 -13.46 14.61 5.00
CA GLU A 560 -14.40 14.41 3.90
C GLU A 560 -15.30 13.19 4.13
N LEU A 561 -14.72 12.09 4.63
CA LEU A 561 -15.45 10.88 4.99
C LEU A 561 -16.50 11.14 6.07
N ASN A 562 -16.14 11.89 7.11
CA ASN A 562 -17.07 12.27 8.17
C ASN A 562 -18.23 13.12 7.64
N LEU A 563 -17.97 14.05 6.72
CA LEU A 563 -19.00 14.87 6.09
C LEU A 563 -19.95 14.05 5.22
N THR A 564 -19.42 13.07 4.50
CA THR A 564 -20.21 12.16 3.65
C THR A 564 -21.11 11.26 4.49
N HIS A 565 -20.58 10.72 5.58
CA HIS A 565 -21.34 9.88 6.52
C HIS A 565 -22.51 10.64 7.17
N ASN A 566 -22.28 11.87 7.64
CA ASN A 566 -23.33 12.67 8.26
C ASN A 566 -24.47 12.98 7.28
N LYS A 567 -24.19 13.18 5.99
CA LYS A 567 -25.22 13.39 4.95
C LYS A 567 -26.03 12.15 4.62
N MET A 568 -25.49 10.93 4.82
CA MET A 568 -26.24 9.68 4.57
C MET A 568 -27.23 9.35 5.68
N PHE A 569 -27.04 9.88 6.88
CA PHE A 569 -27.88 9.59 8.06
C PHE A 569 -28.71 10.80 8.53
N SER A 570 -28.56 12.00 7.92
CA SER A 570 -29.46 13.15 8.05
C SER A 570 -30.59 13.07 7.01
#